data_887e06e1971808abe75cc9b5de065eb2
#
_entry.id   887e06e1971808abe75cc9b5de065eb2
#
_cell.length_a   1.000
_cell.length_b   1.000
_cell.length_c   1.000
_cell.angle_alpha   90.00
_cell.angle_beta   90.00
_cell.angle_gamma   90.00
#
_symmetry.space_group_name_H-M   'P 1'
#
loop_
_entity.id
_entity.type
_entity.pdbx_description
1 polymer ?
#
loop_
_entity_poly.entity_id
_entity_poly.type
_entity_poly.pdbx_seq_one_letter_code
_entity_poly.pdbx_strand_id
1 'polypeptide(L)'
;MTKTNPILTTIDYEIEGKQTGYLRLPHSVHRSAYGWLPFPVACIRNGEGPTALLLSGTHGDEYEGQVTLSKLIHQLEPKDIKGRLIILPMLNFPAAKAGLRTSPIDELNLNRVYPGDPEGTPTLVIAHYVENVLMPMADYGLDLHSGGSSLHYIPSTVGALETDEDRLGEIQRLMKVFGAPYSFFFPGGHA
;
A
#
# COMPACT_ATOMS: atom_id res chain seq x y z
N MET A 1 13.84 20.84 -9.32
CA MET A 1 12.61 21.02 -8.54
C MET A 1 11.94 19.66 -8.45
N THR A 2 11.73 19.12 -7.27
CA THR A 2 10.93 17.89 -7.08
C THR A 2 9.49 18.21 -7.48
N LYS A 3 8.96 17.46 -8.42
CA LYS A 3 7.58 17.63 -8.90
C LYS A 3 6.63 17.20 -7.76
N THR A 4 5.61 17.99 -7.47
CA THR A 4 4.64 17.72 -6.43
C THR A 4 3.65 16.68 -6.92
N ASN A 5 3.39 15.65 -6.13
CA ASN A 5 2.36 14.64 -6.44
C ASN A 5 0.96 15.27 -6.37
N PRO A 6 0.08 15.03 -7.36
CA PRO A 6 -1.25 15.65 -7.40
C PRO A 6 -2.29 15.01 -6.47
N ILE A 7 -1.97 13.91 -5.79
CA ILE A 7 -2.88 13.25 -4.86
C ILE A 7 -3.10 14.13 -3.63
N LEU A 8 -4.37 14.39 -3.32
CA LEU A 8 -4.80 15.08 -2.11
C LEU A 8 -5.27 14.06 -1.08
N THR A 9 -4.98 14.31 0.18
CA THR A 9 -5.47 13.48 1.28
C THR A 9 -6.57 14.19 2.08
N THR A 10 -7.50 13.40 2.62
CA THR A 10 -8.52 13.89 3.57
C THR A 10 -8.17 13.59 5.01
N ILE A 11 -7.03 12.94 5.25
CA ILE A 11 -6.54 12.64 6.60
C ILE A 11 -5.23 13.38 6.87
N ASP A 12 -4.98 13.64 8.13
CA ASP A 12 -3.72 14.16 8.64
C ASP A 12 -2.97 13.04 9.36
N TYR A 13 -1.81 12.67 8.85
CA TYR A 13 -1.01 11.55 9.40
C TYR A 13 -0.41 11.84 10.78
N GLU A 14 -0.44 13.10 11.23
CA GLU A 14 0.15 13.52 12.51
C GLU A 14 -0.85 13.64 13.65
N ILE A 15 -2.16 13.53 13.38
CA ILE A 15 -3.20 13.64 14.40
C ILE A 15 -3.36 12.30 15.14
N GLU A 16 -3.39 12.38 16.48
CA GLU A 16 -3.68 11.25 17.37
C GLU A 16 -5.11 10.73 17.17
N GLY A 17 -5.27 9.43 17.35
CA GLY A 17 -6.55 8.76 17.20
C GLY A 17 -6.67 7.98 15.90
N LYS A 18 -7.90 7.72 15.49
CA LYS A 18 -8.24 6.96 14.29
C LYS A 18 -8.95 7.84 13.29
N GLN A 19 -8.40 7.93 12.11
CA GLN A 19 -8.99 8.63 10.99
C GLN A 19 -9.20 7.66 9.83
N THR A 20 -10.30 7.82 9.13
CA THR A 20 -10.58 7.12 7.88
C THR A 20 -10.98 8.14 6.81
N GLY A 21 -10.55 7.93 5.58
CA GLY A 21 -10.79 8.87 4.50
C GLY A 21 -10.34 8.35 3.15
N TYR A 22 -9.98 9.28 2.29
CA TYR A 22 -9.57 8.97 0.93
C TYR A 22 -8.33 9.76 0.53
N LEU A 23 -7.44 9.09 -0.19
CA LEU A 23 -6.54 9.75 -1.12
C LEU A 23 -7.32 10.03 -2.41
N ARG A 24 -7.22 11.26 -2.91
CA ARG A 24 -7.98 11.72 -4.07
C ARG A 24 -7.03 12.06 -5.21
N LEU A 25 -6.98 11.19 -6.22
CA LEU A 25 -6.25 11.46 -7.45
C LEU A 25 -7.18 12.18 -8.43
N PRO A 26 -6.89 13.43 -8.84
CA PRO A 26 -7.66 14.11 -9.88
C PRO A 26 -7.66 13.27 -11.17
N HIS A 27 -8.84 12.90 -11.61
CA HIS A 27 -9.02 12.13 -12.84
C HIS A 27 -10.45 12.27 -13.36
N SER A 28 -10.59 12.47 -14.66
CA SER A 28 -11.90 12.48 -15.30
C SER A 28 -11.82 12.00 -16.73
N VAL A 29 -12.66 11.05 -17.08
CA VAL A 29 -12.81 10.52 -18.45
C VAL A 29 -13.18 11.63 -19.44
N HIS A 30 -13.99 12.60 -19.00
CA HIS A 30 -14.47 13.72 -19.81
C HIS A 30 -13.64 14.99 -19.63
N ARG A 31 -12.45 14.90 -19.04
CA ARG A 31 -11.59 16.07 -18.71
C ARG A 31 -12.32 17.12 -17.87
N SER A 32 -13.30 16.70 -17.07
CA SER A 32 -13.98 17.57 -16.10
C SER A 32 -13.07 17.87 -14.93
N ALA A 33 -13.09 19.11 -14.44
CA ALA A 33 -12.34 19.53 -13.26
C ALA A 33 -12.82 18.89 -11.93
N TYR A 34 -13.93 18.17 -11.93
CA TYR A 34 -14.58 17.65 -10.73
C TYR A 34 -14.38 16.16 -10.49
N GLY A 35 -13.76 15.45 -11.43
CA GLY A 35 -13.51 14.02 -11.33
C GLY A 35 -12.30 13.69 -10.45
N TRP A 36 -12.38 12.62 -9.67
CA TRP A 36 -11.26 12.06 -8.91
C TRP A 36 -11.46 10.58 -8.63
N LEU A 37 -10.34 9.87 -8.46
CA LEU A 37 -10.31 8.48 -8.04
C LEU A 37 -10.12 8.41 -6.53
N PRO A 38 -11.02 7.72 -5.78
CA PRO A 38 -10.90 7.56 -4.34
C PRO A 38 -10.06 6.32 -4.00
N PHE A 39 -9.01 6.51 -3.23
CA PHE A 39 -8.27 5.40 -2.63
C PHE A 39 -8.56 5.41 -1.14
N PRO A 40 -9.21 4.37 -0.58
CA PRO A 40 -9.50 4.33 0.84
C PRO A 40 -8.21 4.27 1.64
N VAL A 41 -8.15 5.06 2.69
CA VAL A 41 -6.99 5.14 3.59
C VAL A 41 -7.46 5.28 5.03
N ALA A 42 -6.74 4.65 5.95
CA ALA A 42 -6.88 4.88 7.38
C ALA A 42 -5.52 5.22 7.98
N CYS A 43 -5.53 6.08 8.99
CA CYS A 43 -4.40 6.34 9.86
C CYS A 43 -4.84 6.14 11.31
N ILE A 44 -4.12 5.30 12.05
CA ILE A 44 -4.34 5.09 13.48
C ILE A 44 -3.04 5.48 14.17
N ARG A 45 -3.10 6.43 15.11
CA ARG A 45 -1.93 6.90 15.84
C ARG A 45 -2.19 6.88 17.34
N ASN A 46 -1.21 6.41 18.11
CA ASN A 46 -1.26 6.41 19.56
C ASN A 46 0.16 6.56 20.14
N GLY A 47 0.52 7.80 20.46
CA GLY A 47 1.78 8.17 21.06
C GLY A 47 3.00 7.97 20.16
N GLU A 48 4.17 8.06 20.80
CA GLU A 48 5.46 7.86 20.16
C GLU A 48 5.71 6.39 19.84
N GLY A 49 6.27 6.10 18.69
CA GLY A 49 6.59 4.74 18.25
C GLY A 49 6.79 4.63 16.74
N PRO A 50 7.08 3.43 16.24
CA PRO A 50 7.31 3.23 14.81
C PRO A 50 6.03 3.41 13.98
N THR A 51 6.23 3.70 12.71
CA THR A 51 5.17 3.73 11.70
C THR A 51 5.21 2.46 10.87
N ALA A 52 4.09 1.77 10.75
CA ALA A 52 3.91 0.67 9.82
C ALA A 52 2.95 1.08 8.70
N LEU A 53 3.36 0.81 7.45
CA LEU A 53 2.57 1.00 6.24
C LEU A 53 2.04 -0.36 5.79
N LEU A 54 0.72 -0.52 5.79
CA LEU A 54 0.06 -1.74 5.37
C LEU A 54 -0.69 -1.50 4.06
N LEU A 55 -0.30 -2.20 3.03
CA LEU A 55 -0.85 -2.09 1.69
C LEU A 55 -1.54 -3.39 1.28
N SER A 56 -2.54 -3.28 0.42
CA SER A 56 -3.13 -4.38 -0.35
C SER A 56 -3.87 -3.85 -1.57
N GLY A 57 -4.30 -4.76 -2.44
CA GLY A 57 -5.00 -4.35 -3.67
C GLY A 57 -4.10 -3.65 -4.67
N THR A 58 -2.79 -3.88 -4.61
CA THR A 58 -1.82 -3.57 -5.67
C THR A 58 -2.24 -4.24 -6.97
N HIS A 59 -2.73 -5.50 -6.87
CA HIS A 59 -3.52 -6.15 -7.90
C HIS A 59 -4.97 -6.25 -7.44
N GLY A 60 -5.90 -5.85 -8.29
CA GLY A 60 -7.29 -5.67 -7.88
C GLY A 60 -8.09 -6.96 -7.69
N ASP A 61 -7.66 -8.08 -8.29
CA ASP A 61 -8.28 -9.40 -8.16
C ASP A 61 -7.74 -10.23 -6.97
N GLU A 62 -6.81 -9.67 -6.20
CA GLU A 62 -6.23 -10.30 -5.00
C GLU A 62 -7.00 -9.84 -3.75
N TYR A 63 -8.14 -10.48 -3.47
CA TYR A 63 -9.14 -9.98 -2.50
C TYR A 63 -8.77 -10.20 -1.03
N GLU A 64 -7.97 -11.21 -0.69
CA GLU A 64 -7.69 -11.62 0.68
C GLU A 64 -7.07 -10.49 1.50
N GLY A 65 -6.06 -9.82 0.94
CA GLY A 65 -5.43 -8.64 1.55
C GLY A 65 -6.41 -7.48 1.72
N GLN A 66 -7.21 -7.20 0.70
CA GLN A 66 -8.20 -6.12 0.72
C GLN A 66 -9.24 -6.33 1.83
N VAL A 67 -9.78 -7.53 1.95
CA VAL A 67 -10.74 -7.90 3.00
C VAL A 67 -10.08 -7.87 4.37
N THR A 68 -8.85 -8.38 4.49
CA THR A 68 -8.10 -8.42 5.74
C THR A 68 -7.85 -7.01 6.27
N LEU A 69 -7.28 -6.12 5.45
CA LEU A 69 -7.00 -4.75 5.87
C LEU A 69 -8.27 -3.94 6.12
N SER A 70 -9.34 -4.15 5.33
CA SER A 70 -10.63 -3.53 5.60
C SER A 70 -11.19 -3.95 6.97
N LYS A 71 -11.14 -5.24 7.32
CA LYS A 71 -11.54 -5.72 8.65
C LYS A 71 -10.65 -5.15 9.75
N LEU A 72 -9.33 -5.10 9.52
CA LEU A 72 -8.38 -4.56 10.49
C LEU A 72 -8.69 -3.09 10.81
N ILE A 73 -9.00 -2.27 9.79
CA ILE A 73 -9.43 -0.89 9.98
C ILE A 73 -10.67 -0.81 10.90
N HIS A 74 -11.64 -1.71 10.72
CA HIS A 74 -12.84 -1.69 11.57
C HIS A 74 -12.60 -2.17 13.00
N GLN A 75 -11.67 -3.09 13.22
CA GLN A 75 -11.44 -3.75 14.50
C GLN A 75 -10.47 -2.97 15.40
N LEU A 76 -9.42 -2.37 14.83
CA LEU A 76 -8.41 -1.68 15.61
C LEU A 76 -8.89 -0.34 16.14
N GLU A 77 -8.59 -0.10 17.40
CA GLU A 77 -8.73 1.19 18.05
C GLU A 77 -7.35 1.75 18.44
N PRO A 78 -7.20 3.06 18.66
CA PRO A 78 -5.90 3.65 19.00
C PRO A 78 -5.20 2.98 20.19
N LYS A 79 -5.95 2.55 21.19
CA LYS A 79 -5.42 1.85 22.38
C LYS A 79 -4.76 0.52 22.10
N ASP A 80 -5.04 -0.08 20.94
CA ASP A 80 -4.52 -1.41 20.55
C ASP A 80 -3.15 -1.35 19.91
N ILE A 81 -2.65 -0.15 19.62
CA ILE A 81 -1.34 0.06 18.98
C ILE A 81 -0.48 1.05 19.77
N LYS A 82 0.80 1.10 19.45
CA LYS A 82 1.75 2.13 19.85
C LYS A 82 2.50 2.62 18.61
N GLY A 83 2.55 3.96 18.41
CA GLY A 83 3.08 4.55 17.20
C GLY A 83 1.99 4.80 16.15
N ARG A 84 2.25 4.50 14.90
CA ARG A 84 1.36 4.85 13.79
C ARG A 84 1.16 3.68 12.82
N LEU A 85 -0.09 3.45 12.42
CA LEU A 85 -0.45 2.58 11.30
C LEU A 85 -1.06 3.40 10.17
N ILE A 86 -0.52 3.26 8.97
CA ILE A 86 -1.12 3.79 7.73
C ILE A 86 -1.59 2.58 6.92
N ILE A 87 -2.86 2.52 6.59
CA ILE A 87 -3.49 1.34 5.98
C ILE A 87 -4.21 1.75 4.70
N LEU A 88 -3.81 1.14 3.57
CA LEU A 88 -4.46 1.29 2.27
C LEU A 88 -4.97 -0.07 1.79
N PRO A 89 -6.25 -0.40 1.99
CA PRO A 89 -6.79 -1.72 1.67
C PRO A 89 -7.00 -1.95 0.17
N MET A 90 -7.03 -0.90 -0.65
CA MET A 90 -7.25 -0.96 -2.10
C MET A 90 -6.36 0.08 -2.79
N LEU A 91 -5.05 -0.19 -2.79
CA LEU A 91 -4.05 0.76 -3.31
C LEU A 91 -4.27 1.08 -4.79
N ASN A 92 -4.56 0.07 -5.62
CA ASN A 92 -4.96 0.26 -7.02
C ASN A 92 -6.49 0.19 -7.11
N PHE A 93 -7.17 1.22 -6.59
CA PHE A 93 -8.64 1.23 -6.53
C PHE A 93 -9.33 0.97 -7.87
N PRO A 94 -8.87 1.50 -9.03
CA PRO A 94 -9.47 1.17 -10.33
C PRO A 94 -9.40 -0.33 -10.64
N ALA A 95 -8.29 -0.98 -10.38
CA ALA A 95 -8.11 -2.41 -10.56
C ALA A 95 -8.99 -3.22 -9.58
N ALA A 96 -9.01 -2.83 -8.30
CA ALA A 96 -9.82 -3.46 -7.27
C ALA A 96 -11.32 -3.39 -7.58
N LYS A 97 -11.79 -2.21 -8.01
CA LYS A 97 -13.18 -2.01 -8.42
C LYS A 97 -13.58 -2.87 -9.64
N ALA A 98 -12.64 -3.09 -10.54
CA ALA A 98 -12.87 -3.90 -11.75
C ALA A 98 -12.64 -5.41 -11.52
N GLY A 99 -12.01 -5.81 -10.39
CA GLY A 99 -11.60 -7.19 -10.14
C GLY A 99 -10.54 -7.67 -11.13
N LEU A 100 -9.63 -6.78 -11.54
CA LEU A 100 -8.58 -7.05 -12.51
C LEU A 100 -7.20 -6.94 -11.85
N ARG A 101 -6.23 -7.66 -12.41
CA ARG A 101 -4.84 -7.57 -11.96
C ARG A 101 -4.25 -6.18 -12.19
N THR A 102 -4.54 -5.57 -13.32
CA THR A 102 -4.02 -4.26 -13.75
C THR A 102 -5.13 -3.21 -13.73
N SER A 103 -4.75 -1.94 -13.70
CA SER A 103 -5.70 -0.83 -13.81
C SER A 103 -6.38 -0.82 -15.18
N PRO A 104 -7.73 -0.80 -15.26
CA PRO A 104 -8.41 -0.68 -16.55
C PRO A 104 -8.32 0.70 -17.19
N ILE A 105 -7.72 1.69 -16.51
CA ILE A 105 -7.60 3.07 -17.01
C ILE A 105 -6.38 3.21 -17.92
N ASP A 106 -5.27 2.57 -17.56
CA ASP A 106 -3.97 2.71 -18.24
C ASP A 106 -3.28 1.37 -18.48
N GLU A 107 -3.93 0.25 -18.17
CA GLU A 107 -3.49 -1.13 -18.37
C GLU A 107 -2.16 -1.48 -17.64
N LEU A 108 -1.67 -0.58 -16.78
CA LEU A 108 -0.41 -0.76 -16.08
C LEU A 108 -0.56 -1.65 -14.85
N ASN A 109 0.49 -2.44 -14.60
CA ASN A 109 0.66 -3.20 -13.38
C ASN A 109 1.40 -2.32 -12.35
N LEU A 110 0.71 -1.93 -11.27
CA LEU A 110 1.29 -1.05 -10.25
C LEU A 110 2.61 -1.59 -9.69
N ASN A 111 2.72 -2.91 -9.55
CA ASN A 111 3.93 -3.57 -9.04
C ASN A 111 5.09 -3.66 -10.06
N ARG A 112 5.01 -2.96 -11.18
CA ARG A 112 6.06 -2.92 -12.24
C ARG A 112 6.45 -1.50 -12.66
N VAL A 113 5.86 -0.49 -12.00
CA VAL A 113 6.02 0.90 -12.45
C VAL A 113 6.66 1.83 -11.42
N TYR A 114 7.10 1.29 -10.29
CA TYR A 114 7.89 2.06 -9.32
C TYR A 114 9.20 2.56 -9.93
N PRO A 115 9.66 3.75 -9.61
CA PRO A 115 9.16 4.69 -8.60
C PRO A 115 7.98 5.58 -9.05
N GLY A 116 7.41 5.36 -10.24
CA GLY A 116 6.31 6.13 -10.77
C GLY A 116 6.68 7.49 -11.36
N ASP A 117 5.64 8.25 -11.75
CA ASP A 117 5.78 9.62 -12.28
C ASP A 117 4.56 10.45 -11.83
N PRO A 118 4.76 11.60 -11.14
CA PRO A 118 3.65 12.44 -10.68
C PRO A 118 2.89 13.15 -11.82
N GLU A 119 3.44 13.19 -13.04
CA GLU A 119 2.79 13.72 -14.23
C GLU A 119 2.32 12.64 -15.19
N GLY A 120 2.44 11.37 -14.79
CA GLY A 120 2.07 10.20 -15.58
C GLY A 120 0.59 9.87 -15.54
N THR A 121 0.29 8.65 -16.00
CA THR A 121 -1.06 8.09 -15.90
C THR A 121 -1.40 7.72 -14.46
N PRO A 122 -2.68 7.45 -14.12
CA PRO A 122 -3.09 7.20 -12.74
C PRO A 122 -2.23 6.19 -11.98
N THR A 123 -1.87 5.06 -12.60
CA THR A 123 -1.04 4.04 -11.93
C THR A 123 0.38 4.53 -11.63
N LEU A 124 0.98 5.34 -12.51
CA LEU A 124 2.28 5.96 -12.29
C LEU A 124 2.23 6.99 -11.16
N VAL A 125 1.16 7.78 -11.08
CA VAL A 125 0.97 8.77 -10.01
C VAL A 125 0.81 8.09 -8.66
N ILE A 126 0.09 6.97 -8.59
CA ILE A 126 -0.06 6.18 -7.36
C ILE A 126 1.30 5.62 -6.91
N ALA A 127 2.06 5.00 -7.83
CA ALA A 127 3.39 4.49 -7.53
C ALA A 127 4.30 5.58 -6.96
N HIS A 128 4.30 6.76 -7.60
CA HIS A 128 5.07 7.91 -7.12
C HIS A 128 4.62 8.39 -5.72
N TYR A 129 3.33 8.34 -5.41
CA TYR A 129 2.81 8.73 -4.08
C TYR A 129 3.28 7.75 -3.01
N VAL A 130 3.21 6.46 -3.27
CA VAL A 130 3.71 5.43 -2.34
C VAL A 130 5.20 5.63 -2.08
N GLU A 131 6.00 5.74 -3.14
CA GLU A 131 7.46 5.83 -3.06
C GLU A 131 7.94 7.11 -2.38
N ASN A 132 7.33 8.26 -2.71
CA ASN A 132 7.86 9.56 -2.32
C ASN A 132 7.11 10.23 -1.15
N VAL A 133 5.95 9.70 -0.77
CA VAL A 133 5.14 10.26 0.34
C VAL A 133 4.94 9.23 1.45
N LEU A 134 4.46 8.02 1.14
CA LEU A 134 4.11 7.05 2.18
C LEU A 134 5.34 6.30 2.72
N MET A 135 6.21 5.78 1.85
CA MET A 135 7.41 5.04 2.26
C MET A 135 8.35 5.86 3.15
N PRO A 136 8.61 7.16 2.86
CA PRO A 136 9.47 7.97 3.73
C PRO A 136 8.94 8.18 5.15
N MET A 137 7.63 7.97 5.38
CA MET A 137 7.03 8.05 6.72
C MET A 137 7.07 6.72 7.48
N ALA A 138 7.40 5.62 6.81
CA ALA A 138 7.27 4.28 7.36
C ALA A 138 8.62 3.70 7.80
N ASP A 139 8.65 3.12 8.99
CA ASP A 139 9.76 2.29 9.47
C ASP A 139 9.62 0.86 8.93
N TYR A 140 8.38 0.41 8.72
CA TYR A 140 8.06 -0.94 8.23
C TYR A 140 6.99 -0.87 7.15
N GLY A 141 7.18 -1.64 6.08
CA GLY A 141 6.23 -1.79 4.98
C GLY A 141 5.80 -3.24 4.78
N LEU A 142 4.51 -3.44 4.52
CA LEU A 142 3.93 -4.75 4.20
C LEU A 142 2.91 -4.57 3.09
N ASP A 143 3.08 -5.29 1.96
CA ASP A 143 2.07 -5.38 0.90
C ASP A 143 1.50 -6.81 0.85
N LEU A 144 0.18 -6.92 1.01
CA LEU A 144 -0.53 -8.19 1.05
C LEU A 144 -0.99 -8.56 -0.37
N HIS A 145 -0.42 -9.63 -0.87
CA HIS A 145 -0.76 -10.25 -2.14
C HIS A 145 -1.46 -11.59 -1.96
N SER A 146 -2.09 -12.09 -3.03
CA SER A 146 -2.61 -13.44 -3.11
C SER A 146 -2.51 -13.98 -4.55
N GLY A 147 -3.11 -15.16 -4.80
CA GLY A 147 -3.12 -15.76 -6.13
C GLY A 147 -4.09 -15.13 -7.12
N GLY A 148 -4.89 -14.15 -6.68
CA GLY A 148 -5.92 -13.53 -7.50
C GLY A 148 -6.99 -14.51 -7.97
N SER A 149 -7.51 -14.28 -9.15
CA SER A 149 -8.60 -15.06 -9.74
C SER A 149 -8.18 -16.45 -10.27
N SER A 150 -6.87 -16.73 -10.38
CA SER A 150 -6.38 -17.89 -11.14
C SER A 150 -5.41 -18.80 -10.40
N LEU A 151 -4.84 -18.38 -9.26
CA LEU A 151 -3.82 -19.12 -8.54
C LEU A 151 -4.18 -19.29 -7.06
N HIS A 152 -3.74 -20.38 -6.49
CA HIS A 152 -3.73 -20.61 -5.05
C HIS A 152 -2.29 -20.44 -4.54
N TYR A 153 -2.03 -19.42 -3.77
CA TYR A 153 -0.74 -19.25 -3.10
C TYR A 153 -0.75 -19.89 -1.72
N ILE A 154 0.31 -20.65 -1.44
CA ILE A 154 0.57 -21.13 -0.09
C ILE A 154 0.88 -19.90 0.79
N PRO A 155 0.29 -19.79 1.99
CA PRO A 155 0.58 -18.70 2.89
C PRO A 155 2.07 -18.56 3.15
N SER A 156 2.65 -17.42 2.75
CA SER A 156 4.08 -17.20 2.77
C SER A 156 4.42 -15.72 2.96
N THR A 157 5.63 -15.46 3.43
CA THR A 157 6.26 -14.15 3.39
C THR A 157 7.35 -14.11 2.32
N VAL A 158 7.48 -12.96 1.70
CA VAL A 158 8.52 -12.69 0.71
C VAL A 158 9.31 -11.49 1.16
N GLY A 159 10.63 -11.60 1.19
CA GLY A 159 11.55 -10.53 1.53
C GLY A 159 12.64 -10.37 0.48
N ALA A 160 13.22 -9.18 0.39
CA ALA A 160 14.39 -8.95 -0.42
C ALA A 160 15.62 -9.64 0.21
N LEU A 161 16.45 -10.24 -0.64
CA LEU A 161 17.76 -10.72 -0.23
C LEU A 161 18.71 -9.52 -0.25
N GLU A 162 19.01 -9.00 0.93
CA GLU A 162 19.90 -7.87 1.13
C GLU A 162 21.35 -8.33 1.37
N THR A 163 22.30 -7.51 0.93
CA THR A 163 23.74 -7.71 1.23
C THR A 163 24.15 -7.08 2.56
N ASP A 164 23.38 -6.13 3.06
CA ASP A 164 23.52 -5.53 4.38
C ASP A 164 22.93 -6.49 5.42
N GLU A 165 23.76 -6.96 6.35
CA GLU A 165 23.37 -7.97 7.34
C GLU A 165 22.33 -7.45 8.34
N ASP A 166 22.39 -6.18 8.71
CA ASP A 166 21.42 -5.57 9.65
C ASP A 166 20.04 -5.48 9.00
N ARG A 167 19.98 -5.04 7.74
CA ARG A 167 18.73 -5.00 6.96
C ARG A 167 18.15 -6.40 6.74
N LEU A 168 18.99 -7.36 6.36
CA LEU A 168 18.57 -8.74 6.19
C LEU A 168 18.03 -9.32 7.50
N GLY A 169 18.70 -9.06 8.63
CA GLY A 169 18.26 -9.46 9.96
C GLY A 169 16.89 -8.88 10.32
N GLU A 170 16.63 -7.61 10.00
CA GLU A 170 15.35 -6.97 10.25
C GLU A 170 14.23 -7.56 9.38
N ILE A 171 14.48 -7.81 8.09
CA ILE A 171 13.53 -8.51 7.20
C ILE A 171 13.18 -9.89 7.76
N GLN A 172 14.17 -10.66 8.18
CA GLN A 172 13.96 -12.00 8.78
C GLN A 172 13.11 -11.91 10.06
N ARG A 173 13.36 -10.89 10.89
CA ARG A 173 12.59 -10.63 12.10
C ARG A 173 11.12 -10.35 11.77
N LEU A 174 10.85 -9.49 10.79
CA LEU A 174 9.50 -9.15 10.35
C LEU A 174 8.76 -10.38 9.78
N MET A 175 9.42 -11.17 8.93
CA MET A 175 8.86 -12.42 8.38
C MET A 175 8.49 -13.40 9.49
N LYS A 176 9.34 -13.54 10.51
CA LYS A 176 9.08 -14.39 11.67
C LYS A 176 7.90 -13.88 12.51
N VAL A 177 7.80 -12.56 12.71
CA VAL A 177 6.68 -11.93 13.45
C VAL A 177 5.37 -12.11 12.69
N PHE A 178 5.38 -11.98 11.37
CA PHE A 178 4.20 -12.24 10.54
C PHE A 178 3.70 -13.68 10.67
N GLY A 179 4.62 -14.66 10.82
CA GLY A 179 4.30 -16.03 11.21
C GLY A 179 3.69 -16.88 10.10
N ALA A 180 3.89 -16.56 8.83
CA ALA A 180 3.51 -17.44 7.74
C ALA A 180 4.34 -18.75 7.78
N PRO A 181 3.76 -19.91 7.35
CA PRO A 181 4.46 -21.18 7.39
C PRO A 181 5.69 -21.26 6.49
N TYR A 182 5.76 -20.43 5.46
CA TYR A 182 6.89 -20.38 4.53
C TYR A 182 7.42 -18.96 4.37
N SER A 183 8.74 -18.87 4.16
CA SER A 183 9.43 -17.60 3.92
C SER A 183 10.37 -17.75 2.73
N PHE A 184 10.30 -16.81 1.79
CA PHE A 184 11.10 -16.81 0.58
C PHE A 184 11.91 -15.52 0.50
N PHE A 185 13.14 -15.64 0.01
CA PHE A 185 14.00 -14.50 -0.31
C PHE A 185 14.25 -14.45 -1.81
N PHE A 186 14.06 -13.28 -2.39
CA PHE A 186 14.38 -13.02 -3.77
C PHE A 186 15.51 -11.98 -3.88
N PRO A 187 16.37 -12.09 -4.90
CA PRO A 187 17.35 -11.04 -5.16
C PRO A 187 16.66 -9.68 -5.23
N GLY A 188 17.17 -8.69 -4.51
CA GLY A 188 16.58 -7.35 -4.44
C GLY A 188 16.44 -6.68 -5.80
N GLY A 189 15.40 -5.87 -5.97
CA GLY A 189 15.22 -4.98 -7.10
C GLY A 189 14.01 -5.23 -8.01
N HIS A 190 13.16 -6.22 -7.74
CA HIS A 190 11.93 -6.47 -8.52
C HIS A 190 10.80 -7.00 -7.61
N ALA A 191 10.39 -6.23 -6.62
CA ALA A 191 9.10 -6.45 -5.99
C ALA A 191 8.02 -5.69 -6.76
#